data_02b3838518b47484ecc5a0fdb611e560
#
_entry.id   02b3838518b47484ecc5a0fdb611e560
#
_cell.length_a   1.000
_cell.length_b   1.000
_cell.length_c   1.000
_cell.angle_alpha   90.00
_cell.angle_beta   90.00
_cell.angle_gamma   90.00
#
_symmetry.space_group_name_H-M   'P 1'
#
loop_
_entity.id
_entity.type
_entity.pdbx_description
1 polymer ?
#
loop_
_entity_poly.entity_id
_entity_poly.type
_entity_poly.pdbx_seq_one_letter_code
_entity_poly.pdbx_strand_id
1 'polypeptide(L)'
;MLKPARYLTALIILTAIILYQPAYTEEPAANPLDPAKEDLTRVEYPSQKNISWHGRFIRPHETLETLFGSDWQLVARFNRIDRRHVYPGMTIKVPERMDDIRDYSPLPQFYEPAKRHDKYILVSMTEQWLGAYEYGRLKFSNPAATGRPGFETPVGIFRITARHRNHTSSLYRTDDDQEQYPMDNAMRFHVAGDGVGYWLHARDLPGRPASHGCIGMFDEAMQNRMFETPENPVLLDSQKVYAWAVGEAEYEEDSGNLEELEDGP
;
A
#
# COMPACT_ATOMS: atom_id res chain seq x y z
N MET A 1 18.58 59.92 -56.60
CA MET A 1 17.97 60.28 -55.27
C MET A 1 17.51 59.04 -54.56
N LEU A 2 18.35 58.50 -53.68
CA LEU A 2 18.07 57.33 -52.88
C LEU A 2 17.50 57.79 -51.53
N LYS A 3 16.31 57.22 -51.13
CA LYS A 3 15.71 57.50 -49.87
C LYS A 3 16.36 56.58 -48.79
N PRO A 4 16.65 57.08 -47.58
CA PRO A 4 17.25 56.26 -46.55
C PRO A 4 16.19 55.31 -45.88
N ALA A 5 16.61 54.07 -45.71
CA ALA A 5 15.85 53.06 -44.97
C ALA A 5 15.88 53.38 -43.46
N ARG A 6 14.69 53.42 -42.85
CA ARG A 6 14.54 53.54 -41.40
C ARG A 6 14.66 52.15 -40.78
N TYR A 7 15.72 51.93 -40.03
CA TYR A 7 15.85 50.72 -39.16
C TYR A 7 15.02 50.93 -37.91
N LEU A 8 13.98 50.08 -37.75
CA LEU A 8 13.20 50.00 -36.55
C LEU A 8 13.93 49.05 -35.56
N THR A 9 14.56 49.64 -34.55
CA THR A 9 15.21 48.87 -33.47
C THR A 9 14.16 48.33 -32.57
N ALA A 10 13.84 47.03 -32.65
CA ALA A 10 12.99 46.35 -31.70
C ALA A 10 13.79 46.03 -30.44
N LEU A 11 13.44 46.68 -29.34
CA LEU A 11 13.98 46.35 -28.00
C LEU A 11 13.25 45.10 -27.47
N ILE A 12 13.94 43.95 -27.53
CA ILE A 12 13.43 42.70 -26.91
C ILE A 12 13.82 42.75 -25.44
N ILE A 13 12.83 43.02 -24.57
CA ILE A 13 12.99 42.85 -23.12
C ILE A 13 12.82 41.36 -22.82
N LEU A 14 13.92 40.66 -22.62
CA LEU A 14 13.92 39.28 -22.13
C LEU A 14 13.65 39.31 -20.62
N THR A 15 12.40 39.17 -20.21
CA THR A 15 12.08 38.88 -18.80
C THR A 15 12.44 37.41 -18.54
N ALA A 16 13.56 37.21 -17.86
CA ALA A 16 13.91 35.90 -17.33
C ALA A 16 12.88 35.53 -16.28
N ILE A 17 11.91 34.68 -16.65
CA ILE A 17 11.05 33.99 -15.66
C ILE A 17 11.95 32.97 -14.98
N ILE A 18 12.47 33.32 -13.81
CA ILE A 18 13.08 32.35 -12.90
C ILE A 18 11.92 31.50 -12.42
N LEU A 19 11.75 30.33 -13.04
CA LEU A 19 10.92 29.27 -12.50
C LEU A 19 11.58 28.83 -11.18
N TYR A 20 11.06 29.35 -10.07
CA TYR A 20 11.37 28.86 -8.75
C TYR A 20 10.80 27.43 -8.68
N GLN A 21 11.63 26.45 -8.99
CA GLN A 21 11.34 25.08 -8.59
C GLN A 21 11.61 25.05 -7.08
N PRO A 22 10.59 24.77 -6.24
CA PRO A 22 10.89 24.49 -4.86
C PRO A 22 11.83 23.27 -4.87
N ALA A 23 13.03 23.45 -4.31
CA ALA A 23 13.88 22.33 -4.02
C ALA A 23 13.06 21.39 -3.16
N TYR A 24 12.75 20.21 -3.70
CA TYR A 24 12.29 19.09 -2.88
C TYR A 24 13.46 18.80 -1.93
N THR A 25 13.42 19.40 -0.76
CA THR A 25 14.16 18.84 0.37
C THR A 25 13.44 17.55 0.68
N GLU A 26 14.03 16.43 0.27
CA GLU A 26 13.72 15.15 0.88
C GLU A 26 13.87 15.36 2.39
N GLU A 27 12.74 15.46 3.10
CA GLU A 27 12.80 15.15 4.52
C GLU A 27 13.39 13.74 4.57
N PRO A 28 14.49 13.53 5.32
CA PRO A 28 15.07 12.21 5.44
C PRO A 28 13.94 11.29 5.84
N ALA A 29 13.73 10.21 5.05
CA ALA A 29 12.76 9.18 5.35
C ALA A 29 12.92 8.87 6.83
N ALA A 30 11.84 9.06 7.62
CA ALA A 30 11.90 8.88 9.05
C ALA A 30 12.56 7.53 9.28
N ASN A 31 13.74 7.54 9.91
CA ASN A 31 14.53 6.34 10.12
C ASN A 31 13.58 5.27 10.67
N PRO A 32 13.28 4.20 9.92
CA PRO A 32 12.28 3.22 10.34
C PRO A 32 12.63 2.52 11.65
N LEU A 33 13.81 2.78 12.16
CA LEU A 33 14.40 2.17 13.35
C LEU A 33 14.62 3.13 14.52
N ASP A 34 13.91 4.27 14.61
CA ASP A 34 13.88 5.04 15.87
C ASP A 34 12.79 4.45 16.79
N PRO A 35 13.15 3.50 17.69
CA PRO A 35 12.19 2.77 18.52
C PRO A 35 11.43 3.66 19.49
N ALA A 36 11.86 4.91 19.68
CA ALA A 36 11.24 5.86 20.62
C ALA A 36 9.96 6.53 20.05
N LYS A 37 9.57 6.27 18.79
CA LYS A 37 8.52 7.06 18.13
C LYS A 37 7.33 6.28 17.57
N GLU A 38 7.43 4.97 17.35
CA GLU A 38 6.31 4.19 16.79
C GLU A 38 5.37 3.72 17.90
N ASP A 39 4.26 4.44 18.01
CA ASP A 39 3.18 4.14 18.95
C ASP A 39 1.87 4.00 18.16
N LEU A 40 1.51 2.77 17.81
CA LEU A 40 0.30 2.48 17.04
C LEU A 40 -0.99 2.75 17.83
N THR A 41 -0.92 2.97 19.15
CA THR A 41 -2.09 3.37 19.92
C THR A 41 -2.59 4.77 19.55
N ARG A 42 -1.75 5.58 18.92
CA ARG A 42 -2.08 6.91 18.42
C ARG A 42 -2.68 6.92 17.02
N VAL A 43 -2.59 5.81 16.29
CA VAL A 43 -3.22 5.67 14.97
C VAL A 43 -4.66 5.25 15.17
N GLU A 44 -5.60 6.10 14.81
CA GLU A 44 -7.03 5.83 15.01
C GLU A 44 -7.65 5.20 13.76
N TYR A 45 -8.34 4.07 13.97
CA TYR A 45 -9.22 3.45 12.97
C TYR A 45 -10.66 3.44 13.49
N PRO A 46 -11.65 3.98 12.74
CA PRO A 46 -13.02 4.13 13.24
C PRO A 46 -13.64 2.84 13.75
N SER A 47 -13.41 1.72 13.07
CA SER A 47 -13.94 0.40 13.47
C SER A 47 -13.40 -0.12 14.80
N GLN A 48 -12.20 0.32 15.21
CA GLN A 48 -11.60 -0.09 16.48
C GLN A 48 -12.22 0.59 17.70
N LYS A 49 -13.02 1.66 17.51
CA LYS A 49 -13.71 2.35 18.62
C LYS A 49 -14.70 1.46 19.39
N ASN A 50 -15.18 0.39 18.76
CA ASN A 50 -16.14 -0.54 19.35
C ASN A 50 -15.48 -1.79 19.94
N ILE A 51 -14.15 -1.87 19.93
CA ILE A 51 -13.37 -3.00 20.45
C ILE A 51 -12.52 -2.50 21.61
N SER A 52 -12.65 -3.15 22.78
CA SER A 52 -11.81 -2.82 23.93
C SER A 52 -10.39 -3.36 23.69
N TRP A 53 -9.40 -2.51 23.82
CA TRP A 53 -8.00 -2.86 23.68
C TRP A 53 -7.12 -2.00 24.60
N HIS A 54 -5.91 -2.48 24.86
CA HIS A 54 -4.87 -1.74 25.58
C HIS A 54 -3.58 -1.64 24.76
N GLY A 55 -2.72 -0.70 25.11
CA GLY A 55 -1.38 -0.57 24.55
C GLY A 55 -0.44 -1.62 25.15
N ARG A 56 0.29 -2.35 24.29
CA ARG A 56 1.33 -3.31 24.69
C ARG A 56 2.69 -2.85 24.16
N PHE A 57 3.58 -2.50 25.06
CA PHE A 57 4.98 -2.18 24.73
C PHE A 57 5.76 -3.45 24.40
N ILE A 58 6.45 -3.47 23.27
CA ILE A 58 7.27 -4.59 22.79
C ILE A 58 8.66 -4.50 23.42
N ARG A 59 9.08 -5.54 24.14
CA ARG A 59 10.37 -5.65 24.79
C ARG A 59 11.41 -6.33 23.88
N PRO A 60 12.72 -6.23 24.18
CA PRO A 60 13.73 -7.03 23.49
C PRO A 60 13.39 -8.52 23.50
N HIS A 61 13.58 -9.18 22.35
CA HIS A 61 13.30 -10.61 22.11
C HIS A 61 11.83 -11.03 22.09
N GLU A 62 10.89 -10.10 22.24
CA GLU A 62 9.47 -10.38 22.03
C GLU A 62 9.12 -10.27 20.54
N THR A 63 8.34 -11.23 20.03
CA THR A 63 7.73 -11.24 18.71
C THR A 63 6.22 -11.44 18.84
N LEU A 64 5.46 -11.21 17.76
CA LEU A 64 4.01 -11.47 17.81
C LEU A 64 3.72 -12.93 18.16
N GLU A 65 4.51 -13.87 17.61
CA GLU A 65 4.34 -15.31 17.86
C GLU A 65 4.61 -15.68 19.33
N THR A 66 5.66 -15.11 19.93
CA THR A 66 6.00 -15.39 21.32
C THR A 66 5.00 -14.78 22.29
N LEU A 67 4.37 -13.67 21.92
CA LEU A 67 3.38 -12.96 22.74
C LEU A 67 1.98 -13.57 22.65
N PHE A 68 1.57 -13.98 21.44
CA PHE A 68 0.17 -14.31 21.17
C PHE A 68 -0.05 -15.75 20.66
N GLY A 69 1.01 -16.56 20.54
CA GLY A 69 0.90 -17.94 20.05
C GLY A 69 0.17 -18.03 18.72
N SER A 70 -0.86 -18.86 18.62
CA SER A 70 -1.66 -19.04 17.40
C SER A 70 -2.46 -17.80 16.96
N ASP A 71 -2.71 -16.87 17.87
CA ASP A 71 -3.53 -15.68 17.59
C ASP A 71 -2.71 -14.48 17.07
N TRP A 72 -1.41 -14.63 16.89
CA TRP A 72 -0.53 -13.55 16.45
C TRP A 72 -0.98 -12.88 15.13
N GLN A 73 -1.52 -13.65 14.19
CA GLN A 73 -2.01 -13.11 12.92
C GLN A 73 -3.21 -12.17 13.11
N LEU A 74 -4.08 -12.45 14.09
CA LEU A 74 -5.21 -11.59 14.43
C LEU A 74 -4.71 -10.24 14.95
N VAL A 75 -3.70 -10.26 15.83
CA VAL A 75 -3.10 -9.05 16.37
C VAL A 75 -2.35 -8.26 15.28
N ALA A 76 -1.61 -8.92 14.40
CA ALA A 76 -0.96 -8.30 13.24
C ALA A 76 -1.99 -7.58 12.36
N ARG A 77 -3.09 -8.26 11.99
CA ARG A 77 -4.17 -7.70 11.19
C ARG A 77 -4.89 -6.55 11.90
N PHE A 78 -5.18 -6.70 13.19
CA PHE A 78 -5.81 -5.64 13.99
C PHE A 78 -4.97 -4.35 14.01
N ASN A 79 -3.66 -4.46 14.04
CA ASN A 79 -2.73 -3.33 13.98
C ASN A 79 -2.34 -2.92 12.54
N ARG A 80 -2.74 -3.65 11.49
CA ARG A 80 -2.30 -3.45 10.07
C ARG A 80 -0.78 -3.49 9.95
N ILE A 81 -0.10 -4.30 10.75
CA ILE A 81 1.35 -4.36 10.83
C ILE A 81 1.87 -5.75 10.47
N ASP A 82 2.93 -5.84 9.69
CA ASP A 82 3.62 -7.09 9.45
C ASP A 82 4.70 -7.38 10.52
N ARG A 83 5.21 -8.62 10.53
CA ARG A 83 6.19 -9.06 11.54
C ARG A 83 7.51 -8.28 11.49
N ARG A 84 7.95 -7.83 10.31
CA ARG A 84 9.18 -7.06 10.16
C ARG A 84 9.12 -5.69 10.82
N HIS A 85 7.94 -5.12 10.89
CA HIS A 85 7.71 -3.81 11.52
C HIS A 85 7.43 -3.89 13.01
N VAL A 86 7.41 -5.10 13.61
CA VAL A 86 7.30 -5.26 15.06
C VAL A 86 8.69 -5.37 15.68
N TYR A 87 9.09 -4.36 16.42
CA TYR A 87 10.43 -4.25 17.01
C TYR A 87 10.40 -3.74 18.45
N PRO A 88 11.45 -4.01 19.24
CA PRO A 88 11.55 -3.53 20.62
C PRO A 88 11.44 -2.01 20.73
N GLY A 89 10.63 -1.54 21.66
CA GLY A 89 10.41 -0.12 21.90
C GLY A 89 9.11 0.45 21.34
N MET A 90 8.50 -0.21 20.37
CA MET A 90 7.19 0.20 19.87
C MET A 90 6.03 -0.21 20.78
N THR A 91 4.88 0.43 20.59
CA THR A 91 3.63 0.06 21.27
C THR A 91 2.57 -0.33 20.24
N ILE A 92 1.98 -1.52 20.43
CA ILE A 92 0.89 -2.02 19.58
C ILE A 92 -0.42 -2.08 20.37
N LYS A 93 -1.55 -2.15 19.66
CA LYS A 93 -2.88 -2.37 20.25
C LYS A 93 -3.12 -3.87 20.44
N VAL A 94 -3.52 -4.26 21.63
CA VAL A 94 -3.90 -5.65 21.95
C VAL A 94 -5.35 -5.68 22.41
N PRO A 95 -6.26 -6.36 21.70
CA PRO A 95 -7.63 -6.52 22.15
C PRO A 95 -7.71 -7.22 23.50
N GLU A 96 -8.66 -6.80 24.35
CA GLU A 96 -8.91 -7.45 25.64
C GLU A 96 -9.40 -8.89 25.46
N ARG A 97 -10.06 -9.18 24.35
CA ARG A 97 -10.56 -10.51 23.98
C ARG A 97 -10.22 -10.78 22.51
N MET A 98 -9.48 -11.85 22.25
CA MET A 98 -9.13 -12.26 20.88
C MET A 98 -10.36 -12.64 20.05
N ASP A 99 -11.43 -13.12 20.67
CA ASP A 99 -12.68 -13.45 19.98
C ASP A 99 -13.34 -12.21 19.33
N ASP A 100 -13.12 -11.01 19.88
CA ASP A 100 -13.69 -9.77 19.32
C ASP A 100 -13.05 -9.40 17.97
N ILE A 101 -11.91 -10.01 17.63
CA ILE A 101 -11.19 -9.76 16.37
C ILE A 101 -11.01 -10.99 15.48
N ARG A 102 -11.57 -12.15 15.85
CA ARG A 102 -11.41 -13.40 15.08
C ARG A 102 -11.93 -13.27 13.64
N ASP A 103 -13.10 -12.66 13.48
CA ASP A 103 -13.72 -12.37 12.17
C ASP A 103 -13.75 -10.88 11.86
N TYR A 104 -12.74 -10.15 12.37
CA TYR A 104 -12.71 -8.70 12.26
C TYR A 104 -12.57 -8.25 10.82
N SER A 105 -13.55 -7.47 10.37
CA SER A 105 -13.53 -6.71 9.14
C SER A 105 -14.22 -5.36 9.37
N PRO A 106 -13.57 -4.24 9.06
CA PRO A 106 -14.22 -2.93 9.06
C PRO A 106 -15.16 -2.71 7.87
N LEU A 107 -15.16 -3.64 6.91
CA LEU A 107 -15.95 -3.53 5.68
C LEU A 107 -17.22 -4.39 5.76
N PRO A 108 -18.29 -4.01 5.05
CA PRO A 108 -19.56 -4.73 5.12
C PRO A 108 -19.44 -6.12 4.48
N GLN A 109 -20.16 -7.11 5.04
CA GLN A 109 -20.26 -8.47 4.48
C GLN A 109 -20.98 -8.48 3.11
N PHE A 110 -21.82 -7.48 2.85
CA PHE A 110 -22.46 -7.24 1.56
C PHE A 110 -22.36 -5.77 1.18
N TYR A 111 -21.83 -5.50 -0.01
CA TYR A 111 -21.66 -4.16 -0.55
C TYR A 111 -22.51 -3.99 -1.81
N GLU A 112 -23.64 -3.28 -1.70
CA GLU A 112 -24.63 -3.14 -2.77
C GLU A 112 -24.06 -2.61 -4.11
N PRO A 113 -23.14 -1.62 -4.14
CA PRO A 113 -22.54 -1.17 -5.40
C PRO A 113 -21.81 -2.27 -6.17
N ALA A 114 -21.23 -3.26 -5.47
CA ALA A 114 -20.51 -4.38 -6.07
C ALA A 114 -21.44 -5.51 -6.59
N LYS A 115 -22.73 -5.45 -6.33
CA LYS A 115 -23.71 -6.54 -6.63
C LYS A 115 -23.75 -6.96 -8.11
N ARG A 116 -23.45 -6.03 -9.03
CA ARG A 116 -23.50 -6.28 -10.48
C ARG A 116 -22.16 -6.68 -11.07
N HIS A 117 -21.13 -6.77 -10.24
CA HIS A 117 -19.77 -7.10 -10.64
C HIS A 117 -19.42 -8.50 -10.14
N ASP A 118 -18.84 -9.31 -11.00
CA ASP A 118 -18.32 -10.63 -10.64
C ASP A 118 -17.14 -10.49 -9.67
N LYS A 119 -16.30 -9.47 -9.88
CA LYS A 119 -15.18 -9.11 -8.98
C LYS A 119 -15.16 -7.61 -8.75
N TYR A 120 -15.03 -7.23 -7.50
CA TYR A 120 -14.96 -5.83 -7.09
C TYR A 120 -14.05 -5.67 -5.87
N ILE A 121 -13.14 -4.73 -5.92
CA ILE A 121 -12.24 -4.40 -4.79
C ILE A 121 -12.68 -3.07 -4.20
N LEU A 122 -12.98 -3.08 -2.90
CA LEU A 122 -13.27 -1.88 -2.11
C LEU A 122 -12.09 -1.58 -1.20
N VAL A 123 -11.55 -0.36 -1.30
CA VAL A 123 -10.46 0.09 -0.42
C VAL A 123 -10.95 1.25 0.45
N SER A 124 -10.82 1.08 1.74
CA SER A 124 -11.06 2.14 2.73
C SER A 124 -9.74 2.74 3.20
N MET A 125 -9.44 3.95 2.75
CA MET A 125 -8.25 4.67 3.20
C MET A 125 -8.33 5.05 4.68
N THR A 126 -9.53 5.33 5.19
CA THR A 126 -9.75 5.66 6.60
C THR A 126 -9.50 4.46 7.51
N GLU A 127 -9.85 3.26 7.05
CA GLU A 127 -9.63 2.01 7.79
C GLU A 127 -8.29 1.35 7.47
N GLN A 128 -7.57 1.82 6.43
CA GLN A 128 -6.39 1.13 5.88
C GLN A 128 -6.71 -0.35 5.66
N TRP A 129 -7.74 -0.59 4.84
CA TRP A 129 -8.30 -1.92 4.64
C TRP A 129 -8.85 -2.11 3.24
N LEU A 130 -8.74 -3.35 2.75
CA LEU A 130 -9.22 -3.78 1.45
C LEU A 130 -10.21 -4.93 1.62
N GLY A 131 -11.31 -4.89 0.85
CA GLY A 131 -12.26 -5.99 0.70
C GLY A 131 -12.40 -6.39 -0.75
N ALA A 132 -12.32 -7.69 -1.02
CA ALA A 132 -12.59 -8.29 -2.32
C ALA A 132 -14.00 -8.91 -2.32
N TYR A 133 -14.82 -8.57 -3.30
CA TYR A 133 -16.23 -8.95 -3.37
C TYR A 133 -16.56 -9.68 -4.67
N GLU A 134 -17.43 -10.69 -4.57
CA GLU A 134 -18.08 -11.33 -5.72
C GLU A 134 -19.59 -11.06 -5.62
N TYR A 135 -20.16 -10.43 -6.65
CA TYR A 135 -21.59 -10.10 -6.70
C TYR A 135 -22.08 -9.45 -5.39
N GLY A 136 -21.27 -8.54 -4.83
CA GLY A 136 -21.55 -7.83 -3.61
C GLY A 136 -21.22 -8.59 -2.32
N ARG A 137 -20.85 -9.86 -2.35
CA ARG A 137 -20.48 -10.66 -1.16
C ARG A 137 -18.99 -10.61 -0.89
N LEU A 138 -18.62 -10.30 0.34
CA LEU A 138 -17.23 -10.27 0.77
C LEU A 138 -16.60 -11.67 0.72
N LYS A 139 -15.47 -11.79 0.04
CA LYS A 139 -14.66 -13.02 -0.10
C LYS A 139 -13.38 -12.94 0.72
N PHE A 140 -12.69 -11.80 0.62
CA PHE A 140 -11.47 -11.51 1.38
C PHE A 140 -11.57 -10.14 2.04
N SER A 141 -11.00 -10.02 3.21
CA SER A 141 -10.97 -8.79 3.99
C SER A 141 -9.61 -8.68 4.68
N ASN A 142 -8.79 -7.75 4.23
CA ASN A 142 -7.38 -7.69 4.59
C ASN A 142 -6.94 -6.26 4.91
N PRO A 143 -5.98 -6.08 5.82
CA PRO A 143 -5.27 -4.82 5.97
C PRO A 143 -4.63 -4.36 4.66
N ALA A 144 -4.54 -3.05 4.50
CA ALA A 144 -3.83 -2.42 3.40
C ALA A 144 -3.06 -1.20 3.92
N ALA A 145 -2.02 -0.79 3.20
CA ALA A 145 -1.36 0.48 3.41
C ALA A 145 -1.56 1.35 2.16
N THR A 146 -2.21 2.50 2.33
CA THR A 146 -2.43 3.47 1.24
C THR A 146 -1.41 4.62 1.31
N GLY A 147 -1.55 5.59 0.42
CA GLY A 147 -0.68 6.76 0.36
C GLY A 147 -0.60 7.52 1.69
N ARG A 148 0.62 7.90 2.07
CA ARG A 148 0.88 8.79 3.21
C ARG A 148 0.47 10.23 2.87
N PRO A 149 0.34 11.13 3.87
CA PRO A 149 0.09 12.55 3.63
C PRO A 149 1.07 13.16 2.60
N GLY A 150 0.54 13.86 1.60
CA GLY A 150 1.29 14.41 0.47
C GLY A 150 1.51 13.45 -0.70
N PHE A 151 1.11 12.17 -0.54
CA PHE A 151 1.17 11.13 -1.57
C PHE A 151 -0.12 10.30 -1.55
N GLU A 152 -1.25 10.97 -1.52
CA GLU A 152 -2.55 10.33 -1.33
C GLU A 152 -2.87 9.36 -2.47
N THR A 153 -3.49 8.23 -2.10
CA THR A 153 -4.07 7.32 -3.08
C THR A 153 -5.23 8.01 -3.80
N PRO A 154 -5.30 7.96 -5.13
CA PRO A 154 -6.42 8.53 -5.89
C PRO A 154 -7.77 7.96 -5.43
N VAL A 155 -8.76 8.85 -5.27
CA VAL A 155 -10.14 8.48 -4.90
C VAL A 155 -11.00 8.40 -6.14
N GLY A 156 -11.73 7.32 -6.31
CA GLY A 156 -12.61 7.12 -7.47
C GLY A 156 -13.04 5.68 -7.66
N ILE A 157 -13.65 5.42 -8.81
CA ILE A 157 -13.95 4.08 -9.31
C ILE A 157 -13.03 3.87 -10.51
N PHE A 158 -12.24 2.83 -10.46
CA PHE A 158 -11.22 2.51 -11.43
C PHE A 158 -11.41 1.10 -11.97
N ARG A 159 -10.80 0.80 -13.10
CA ARG A 159 -10.62 -0.56 -13.62
C ARG A 159 -9.18 -0.98 -13.45
N ILE A 160 -8.95 -2.28 -13.29
CA ILE A 160 -7.59 -2.82 -13.40
C ILE A 160 -7.22 -2.79 -14.89
N THR A 161 -6.16 -2.06 -15.22
CA THR A 161 -5.72 -1.83 -16.60
C THR A 161 -4.45 -2.57 -16.98
N ALA A 162 -3.75 -3.13 -16.00
CA ALA A 162 -2.61 -4.01 -16.22
C ALA A 162 -2.39 -4.92 -15.02
N ARG A 163 -1.74 -6.06 -15.26
CA ARG A 163 -1.27 -6.98 -14.23
C ARG A 163 0.20 -7.33 -14.46
N HIS A 164 0.93 -7.55 -13.39
CA HIS A 164 2.34 -7.91 -13.45
C HIS A 164 2.73 -8.65 -12.17
N ARG A 165 2.83 -9.98 -12.24
CA ARG A 165 3.09 -10.82 -11.07
C ARG A 165 4.42 -10.50 -10.39
N ASN A 166 5.48 -10.24 -11.17
CA ASN A 166 6.84 -9.95 -10.69
C ASN A 166 7.20 -8.47 -10.94
N HIS A 167 6.30 -7.54 -10.61
CA HIS A 167 6.52 -6.12 -10.82
C HIS A 167 7.60 -5.56 -9.90
N THR A 168 8.34 -4.58 -10.41
CA THR A 168 9.24 -3.74 -9.62
C THR A 168 8.96 -2.27 -9.91
N SER A 169 9.17 -1.42 -8.93
CA SER A 169 9.00 0.01 -9.09
C SER A 169 10.01 0.58 -10.08
N SER A 170 9.55 1.38 -11.02
CA SER A 170 10.46 2.17 -11.89
C SER A 170 10.96 3.45 -11.21
N LEU A 171 10.36 3.86 -10.08
CA LEU A 171 10.65 5.12 -9.40
C LEU A 171 11.38 4.94 -8.08
N TYR A 172 11.12 3.85 -7.38
CA TYR A 172 11.60 3.63 -6.02
C TYR A 172 12.56 2.45 -5.96
N ARG A 173 13.53 2.56 -5.08
CA ARG A 173 14.51 1.52 -4.80
C ARG A 173 14.34 1.00 -3.38
N THR A 174 15.03 -0.08 -3.06
CA THR A 174 15.16 -0.61 -1.69
C THR A 174 15.93 0.39 -0.81
N ASP A 175 15.79 0.30 0.51
CA ASP A 175 16.43 1.22 1.46
C ASP A 175 17.95 1.25 1.36
N ASP A 176 18.57 0.15 0.90
CA ASP A 176 20.01 0.05 0.64
C ASP A 176 20.42 0.54 -0.77
N ASP A 177 19.46 1.01 -1.56
CA ASP A 177 19.63 1.49 -2.93
C ASP A 177 20.26 0.47 -3.91
N GLN A 178 20.19 -0.81 -3.59
CA GLN A 178 20.79 -1.86 -4.43
C GLN A 178 19.85 -2.30 -5.55
N GLU A 179 18.55 -2.43 -5.28
CA GLU A 179 17.58 -2.97 -6.20
C GLU A 179 16.35 -2.07 -6.36
N GLN A 180 15.58 -2.28 -7.42
CA GLN A 180 14.27 -1.68 -7.59
C GLN A 180 13.32 -2.26 -6.54
N TYR A 181 12.49 -1.41 -5.90
CA TYR A 181 11.55 -1.87 -4.88
C TYR A 181 10.58 -2.90 -5.46
N PRO A 182 10.46 -4.11 -4.88
CA PRO A 182 9.58 -5.15 -5.39
C PRO A 182 8.12 -4.80 -5.12
N MET A 183 7.29 -5.06 -6.12
CA MET A 183 5.86 -4.81 -6.12
C MET A 183 5.11 -6.04 -6.64
N ASP A 184 5.41 -7.21 -6.09
CA ASP A 184 4.84 -8.47 -6.54
C ASP A 184 3.30 -8.44 -6.55
N ASN A 185 2.71 -9.27 -7.41
CA ASN A 185 1.27 -9.40 -7.54
C ASN A 185 0.58 -8.05 -7.85
N ALA A 186 1.20 -7.27 -8.75
CA ALA A 186 0.77 -5.91 -9.04
C ALA A 186 -0.41 -5.87 -10.02
N MET A 187 -1.40 -5.04 -9.68
CA MET A 187 -2.56 -4.73 -10.52
C MET A 187 -2.69 -3.21 -10.62
N ARG A 188 -2.51 -2.67 -11.84
CA ARG A 188 -2.58 -1.22 -12.06
C ARG A 188 -4.04 -0.77 -12.15
N PHE A 189 -4.43 0.17 -11.30
CA PHE A 189 -5.79 0.70 -11.30
C PHE A 189 -5.88 2.14 -11.79
N HIS A 190 -4.76 2.89 -11.86
CA HIS A 190 -4.76 4.27 -12.31
C HIS A 190 -3.40 4.67 -12.89
N VAL A 191 -3.42 5.62 -13.82
CA VAL A 191 -2.23 6.30 -14.32
C VAL A 191 -2.48 7.80 -14.22
N ALA A 192 -1.62 8.51 -13.51
CA ALA A 192 -1.70 9.95 -13.36
C ALA A 192 -1.34 10.68 -14.68
N GLY A 193 -1.64 11.97 -14.74
CA GLY A 193 -1.37 12.78 -15.94
C GLY A 193 0.12 12.94 -16.31
N ASP A 194 1.01 12.69 -15.35
CA ASP A 194 2.48 12.65 -15.52
C ASP A 194 3.01 11.26 -15.93
N GLY A 195 2.11 10.27 -16.10
CA GLY A 195 2.45 8.91 -16.49
C GLY A 195 2.76 7.96 -15.33
N VAL A 196 2.69 8.42 -14.07
CA VAL A 196 2.93 7.56 -12.90
C VAL A 196 1.77 6.59 -12.71
N GLY A 197 2.08 5.29 -12.65
CA GLY A 197 1.11 4.21 -12.40
C GLY A 197 0.85 4.00 -10.91
N TYR A 198 -0.43 3.82 -10.55
CA TYR A 198 -0.88 3.45 -9.21
C TYR A 198 -1.36 2.00 -9.19
N TRP A 199 -0.83 1.22 -8.24
CA TRP A 199 -0.97 -0.23 -8.23
C TRP A 199 -1.48 -0.73 -6.88
N LEU A 200 -2.23 -1.85 -6.91
CA LEU A 200 -2.36 -2.75 -5.77
C LEU A 200 -1.21 -3.75 -5.87
N HIS A 201 -0.47 -4.00 -4.78
CA HIS A 201 0.70 -4.89 -4.84
C HIS A 201 1.14 -5.38 -3.46
N ALA A 202 2.08 -6.33 -3.43
CA ALA A 202 2.81 -6.75 -2.24
C ALA A 202 3.59 -5.60 -1.62
N ARG A 203 3.50 -5.42 -0.32
CA ARG A 203 4.19 -4.35 0.40
C ARG A 203 4.40 -4.68 1.87
N ASP A 204 5.35 -3.98 2.47
CA ASP A 204 5.49 -3.84 3.92
C ASP A 204 4.34 -3.00 4.50
N LEU A 205 3.77 -3.46 5.63
CA LEU A 205 2.70 -2.76 6.31
C LEU A 205 3.14 -2.31 7.71
N PRO A 206 3.41 -1.02 7.91
CA PRO A 206 3.89 -0.50 9.21
C PRO A 206 2.77 -0.08 10.16
N GLY A 207 1.51 -0.45 9.92
CA GLY A 207 0.38 -0.12 10.78
C GLY A 207 -0.26 1.25 10.51
N ARG A 208 0.11 1.95 9.44
CA ARG A 208 -0.36 3.29 9.07
C ARG A 208 -0.24 3.52 7.55
N PRO A 209 -0.86 4.59 7.00
CA PRO A 209 -0.58 5.01 5.62
C PRO A 209 0.91 5.26 5.42
N ALA A 210 1.52 4.65 4.40
CA ALA A 210 2.97 4.69 4.23
C ALA A 210 3.44 4.65 2.78
N SER A 211 2.54 4.47 1.80
CA SER A 211 2.94 4.40 0.39
C SER A 211 3.07 5.79 -0.25
N HIS A 212 3.52 5.81 -1.49
CA HIS A 212 3.49 6.98 -2.36
C HIS A 212 2.25 6.98 -3.28
N GLY A 213 1.13 6.42 -2.78
CA GLY A 213 -0.16 6.41 -3.46
C GLY A 213 -0.62 5.03 -3.92
N CYS A 214 0.26 4.06 -4.07
CA CYS A 214 -0.12 2.66 -4.29
C CYS A 214 -0.84 2.06 -3.07
N ILE A 215 -1.50 0.92 -3.27
CA ILE A 215 -2.21 0.19 -2.23
C ILE A 215 -1.44 -1.10 -1.96
N GLY A 216 -0.78 -1.15 -0.80
CA GLY A 216 0.02 -2.30 -0.38
C GLY A 216 -0.77 -3.30 0.43
N MET A 217 -0.48 -4.58 0.26
CA MET A 217 -1.04 -5.70 1.01
C MET A 217 0.08 -6.56 1.60
N PHE A 218 -0.19 -7.28 2.67
CA PHE A 218 0.77 -8.23 3.23
C PHE A 218 1.30 -9.20 2.17
N ASP A 219 2.62 -9.37 2.13
CA ASP A 219 3.28 -10.45 1.40
C ASP A 219 4.61 -10.84 2.04
N GLU A 220 4.56 -11.77 2.96
CA GLU A 220 5.76 -12.25 3.63
C GLU A 220 6.67 -13.10 2.73
N ALA A 221 6.15 -13.62 1.61
CA ALA A 221 7.00 -14.30 0.63
C ALA A 221 7.91 -13.30 -0.10
N MET A 222 7.36 -12.14 -0.48
CA MET A 222 8.16 -11.03 -1.01
C MET A 222 9.19 -10.56 0.04
N GLN A 223 8.77 -10.36 1.29
CA GLN A 223 9.65 -9.93 2.36
C GLN A 223 10.77 -10.93 2.63
N ASN A 224 10.46 -12.23 2.67
CA ASN A 224 11.47 -13.28 2.85
C ASN A 224 12.51 -13.26 1.71
N ARG A 225 12.06 -13.12 0.46
CA ARG A 225 12.96 -13.07 -0.70
C ARG A 225 13.89 -11.85 -0.66
N MET A 226 13.38 -10.69 -0.21
CA MET A 226 14.12 -9.42 -0.21
C MET A 226 14.98 -9.20 1.04
N PHE A 227 14.49 -9.66 2.18
CA PHE A 227 15.05 -9.32 3.48
C PHE A 227 15.39 -10.55 4.33
N GLU A 228 15.27 -11.75 3.77
CA GLU A 228 15.47 -13.03 4.46
C GLU A 228 14.58 -13.22 5.71
N THR A 229 13.53 -12.42 5.85
CA THR A 229 12.63 -12.42 7.00
C THR A 229 11.21 -12.05 6.59
N PRO A 230 10.17 -12.75 7.14
CA PRO A 230 10.26 -13.89 8.06
C PRO A 230 10.67 -15.19 7.35
N GLU A 231 11.37 -16.10 8.03
CA GLU A 231 11.80 -17.39 7.47
C GLU A 231 10.61 -18.29 7.05
N ASN A 232 9.48 -18.13 7.70
CA ASN A 232 8.25 -18.91 7.48
C ASN A 232 7.09 -17.98 7.03
N PRO A 233 7.00 -17.60 5.76
CA PRO A 233 5.94 -16.73 5.24
C PRO A 233 4.54 -17.31 5.47
N VAL A 234 3.61 -16.51 6.02
CA VAL A 234 2.23 -16.89 6.32
C VAL A 234 1.22 -15.85 5.83
N LEU A 235 1.52 -14.56 5.98
CA LEU A 235 0.66 -13.47 5.54
C LEU A 235 0.92 -13.20 4.05
N LEU A 236 0.07 -13.77 3.18
CA LEU A 236 0.19 -13.78 1.71
C LEU A 236 -1.05 -13.14 1.06
N ASP A 237 -1.50 -12.00 1.57
CA ASP A 237 -2.75 -11.39 1.15
C ASP A 237 -2.69 -10.86 -0.28
N SER A 238 -1.56 -10.28 -0.70
CA SER A 238 -1.39 -9.80 -2.07
C SER A 238 -1.51 -10.93 -3.09
N GLN A 239 -0.88 -12.07 -2.79
CA GLN A 239 -0.94 -13.26 -3.62
C GLN A 239 -2.35 -13.81 -3.75
N LYS A 240 -3.09 -13.90 -2.62
CA LYS A 240 -4.47 -14.39 -2.60
C LYS A 240 -5.42 -13.48 -3.37
N VAL A 241 -5.29 -12.16 -3.19
CA VAL A 241 -6.13 -11.18 -3.89
C VAL A 241 -5.80 -11.15 -5.38
N TYR A 242 -4.53 -11.23 -5.75
CA TYR A 242 -4.11 -11.30 -7.15
C TYR A 242 -4.63 -12.57 -7.83
N ALA A 243 -4.38 -13.76 -7.26
CA ALA A 243 -4.86 -15.03 -7.80
C ALA A 243 -6.39 -15.06 -7.95
N TRP A 244 -7.11 -14.54 -6.96
CA TRP A 244 -8.56 -14.39 -7.06
C TRP A 244 -8.95 -13.42 -8.18
N ALA A 245 -8.27 -12.27 -8.33
CA ALA A 245 -8.63 -11.25 -9.32
C ALA A 245 -8.40 -11.75 -10.75
N VAL A 246 -7.29 -12.41 -11.03
CA VAL A 246 -6.96 -12.93 -12.36
C VAL A 246 -7.63 -14.27 -12.66
N GLY A 247 -7.92 -15.09 -11.66
CA GLY A 247 -8.40 -16.46 -11.76
C GLY A 247 -7.29 -17.47 -11.44
N GLU A 248 -7.62 -18.54 -10.70
CA GLU A 248 -6.62 -19.52 -10.24
C GLU A 248 -5.86 -20.17 -11.39
N ALA A 249 -6.55 -20.57 -12.47
CA ALA A 249 -5.91 -21.19 -13.64
C ALA A 249 -4.95 -20.21 -14.34
N GLU A 250 -5.36 -18.96 -14.54
CA GLU A 250 -4.52 -17.93 -15.14
C GLU A 250 -3.35 -17.56 -14.23
N TYR A 251 -3.54 -17.61 -12.92
CA TYR A 251 -2.46 -17.38 -11.95
C TYR A 251 -1.37 -18.45 -12.03
N GLU A 252 -1.74 -19.71 -12.22
CA GLU A 252 -0.79 -20.82 -12.35
C GLU A 252 0.01 -20.75 -13.67
N GLU A 253 -0.62 -20.25 -14.74
CA GLU A 253 -0.01 -20.07 -16.07
C GLU A 253 0.69 -18.71 -16.25
N ASP A 254 0.56 -17.78 -15.28
CA ASP A 254 1.10 -16.43 -15.36
C ASP A 254 2.63 -16.45 -15.49
N SER A 255 3.11 -16.00 -16.64
CA SER A 255 4.55 -15.91 -16.94
C SER A 255 5.32 -14.90 -16.07
N GLY A 256 4.61 -14.08 -15.31
CA GLY A 256 5.17 -12.99 -14.50
C GLY A 256 5.54 -11.75 -15.31
N ASN A 257 5.18 -11.67 -16.58
CA ASN A 257 5.38 -10.50 -17.41
C ASN A 257 4.26 -9.47 -17.25
N LEU A 258 4.56 -8.22 -17.62
CA LEU A 258 3.55 -7.17 -17.69
C LEU A 258 2.52 -7.50 -18.77
N GLU A 259 1.25 -7.49 -18.40
CA GLU A 259 0.12 -7.64 -19.30
C GLU A 259 -0.80 -6.43 -19.19
N GLU A 260 -0.99 -5.73 -20.30
CA GLU A 260 -1.98 -4.66 -20.43
C GLU A 260 -3.35 -5.25 -20.72
N LEU A 261 -4.38 -4.80 -19.99
CA LEU A 261 -5.76 -5.27 -20.11
C LEU A 261 -6.59 -4.22 -20.84
N GLU A 262 -7.13 -4.57 -22.00
CA GLU A 262 -7.94 -3.63 -22.81
C GLU A 262 -9.29 -3.32 -22.13
N ASP A 263 -9.89 -4.31 -21.44
CA ASP A 263 -11.17 -4.19 -20.74
C ASP A 263 -11.12 -4.84 -19.35
N GLY A 264 -10.19 -4.42 -18.52
CA GLY A 264 -10.05 -4.95 -17.15
C GLY A 264 -11.37 -4.88 -16.35
N PRO A 265 -11.58 -5.81 -15.41
CA PRO A 265 -12.78 -5.88 -14.57
C PRO A 265 -12.98 -4.64 -13.71
#